data_df13052bbf150b1d0c3db0681c6232fb
#
_entry.id   df13052bbf150b1d0c3db0681c6232fb
#
_cell.length_a   1.000
_cell.length_b   1.000
_cell.length_c   1.000
_cell.angle_alpha   90.00
_cell.angle_beta   90.00
_cell.angle_gamma   90.00
#
_symmetry.space_group_name_H-M   'P 1'
#
loop_
_entity.id
_entity.type
_entity.pdbx_description
1 polymer ?
#
loop_
_entity_poly.entity_id
_entity_poly.type
_entity_poly.pdbx_seq_one_letter_code
_entity_poly.pdbx_strand_id
1 'polypeptide(L)'
;MGKRILSMLAVSSLLLVAACSHQNSDIGAVDTNGSTPPASLTTPSSSVTQAGLSQTQGPGAGSEQDLVVNIGDRAFFATNKYDLSPQARATIEKQAQWLKQYPNVNVVIQGYCDERGTEEYNLALGEKRAVAVRNYLVALGIDPSRLQTISYGKERPAVLGSNPQAWAQNRRGVLVVQ
;
A
#
# COMPACT_ATOMS: atom_id res chain seq x y z
N MET A 1 -23.00 35.42 35.51
CA MET A 1 -22.31 36.62 34.99
C MET A 1 -21.10 36.08 34.23
N GLY A 2 -21.09 35.96 32.97
CA GLY A 2 -21.15 36.86 31.82
C GLY A 2 -19.74 36.90 31.26
N LYS A 3 -19.54 36.40 30.06
CA LYS A 3 -19.57 37.14 28.81
C LYS A 3 -19.24 36.22 27.63
N ARG A 4 -20.11 36.23 26.64
CA ARG A 4 -19.94 35.73 25.29
C ARG A 4 -18.97 36.63 24.53
N ILE A 5 -18.03 36.09 23.76
CA ILE A 5 -17.42 36.81 22.66
C ILE A 5 -17.48 35.90 21.42
N LEU A 6 -18.37 36.32 20.57
CA LEU A 6 -18.59 35.87 19.18
C LEU A 6 -17.55 36.63 18.36
N SER A 7 -16.75 35.94 17.56
CA SER A 7 -15.97 36.57 16.46
C SER A 7 -16.04 35.72 15.23
N MET A 8 -16.93 36.12 14.35
CA MET A 8 -16.96 35.75 12.93
C MET A 8 -15.83 36.49 12.21
N LEU A 9 -15.07 35.78 11.44
CA LEU A 9 -14.33 36.35 10.32
C LEU A 9 -14.39 35.36 9.15
N ALA A 10 -15.30 35.68 8.23
CA ALA A 10 -15.34 35.13 6.90
C ALA A 10 -14.21 35.77 6.08
N VAL A 11 -13.37 34.98 5.44
CA VAL A 11 -12.53 35.43 4.34
C VAL A 11 -12.75 34.50 3.16
N SER A 12 -13.45 35.05 2.19
CA SER A 12 -13.63 34.59 0.83
C SER A 12 -12.35 34.87 0.04
N SER A 13 -11.82 33.90 -0.71
CA SER A 13 -10.83 34.11 -1.77
C SER A 13 -10.89 32.96 -2.77
N LEU A 14 -11.58 33.18 -3.78
CA LEU A 14 -11.41 33.40 -5.21
C LEU A 14 -10.48 32.42 -5.95
N LEU A 15 -11.15 31.66 -6.82
CA LEU A 15 -10.67 30.71 -7.83
C LEU A 15 -9.66 31.33 -8.81
N LEU A 16 -8.66 30.54 -9.18
CA LEU A 16 -7.99 30.64 -10.48
C LEU A 16 -7.79 29.22 -11.04
N VAL A 17 -8.61 28.90 -12.03
CA VAL A 17 -8.51 27.75 -12.90
C VAL A 17 -7.51 28.09 -14.02
N ALA A 18 -6.40 27.40 -14.10
CA ALA A 18 -5.52 27.43 -15.28
C ALA A 18 -5.68 26.12 -16.05
N ALA A 19 -6.41 26.19 -17.16
CA ALA A 19 -6.50 25.15 -18.15
C ALA A 19 -5.27 25.20 -19.05
N CYS A 20 -4.45 24.17 -19.09
CA CYS A 20 -3.45 23.94 -20.13
C CYS A 20 -4.00 22.95 -21.15
N SER A 21 -4.41 23.47 -22.29
CA SER A 21 -4.73 22.71 -23.50
C SER A 21 -3.44 22.29 -24.19
N HIS A 22 -3.28 21.01 -24.46
CA HIS A 22 -2.20 20.46 -25.29
C HIS A 22 -2.66 20.45 -26.74
N GLN A 23 -2.04 21.30 -27.57
CA GLN A 23 -2.22 21.31 -29.03
C GLN A 23 -1.32 20.25 -29.66
N ASN A 24 -1.94 19.33 -30.37
CA ASN A 24 -1.27 18.49 -31.36
C ASN A 24 -0.99 19.32 -32.63
N SER A 25 0.24 19.37 -33.06
CA SER A 25 0.65 19.98 -34.33
C SER A 25 0.76 18.91 -35.40
N ASP A 26 -0.16 18.94 -36.34
CA ASP A 26 -0.05 18.29 -37.65
C ASP A 26 1.00 19.02 -38.51
N ILE A 27 1.87 18.29 -39.13
CA ILE A 27 2.66 18.70 -40.30
C ILE A 27 2.75 17.43 -41.17
N GLY A 28 2.22 17.39 -42.34
CA GLY A 28 2.33 18.10 -43.53
C GLY A 28 2.39 17.04 -44.62
N ALA A 29 1.46 17.10 -45.55
CA ALA A 29 1.35 16.26 -46.74
C ALA A 29 2.47 16.55 -47.72
N VAL A 30 2.98 15.51 -48.41
CA VAL A 30 3.62 15.64 -49.72
C VAL A 30 3.06 14.56 -50.65
N ASP A 31 2.30 15.07 -51.64
CA ASP A 31 1.87 14.30 -52.83
C ASP A 31 3.07 14.01 -53.75
N THR A 32 3.13 12.83 -54.34
CA THR A 32 3.54 12.68 -55.72
C THR A 32 2.98 11.42 -56.35
N ASN A 33 2.34 11.64 -57.47
CA ASN A 33 1.78 10.76 -58.49
C ASN A 33 2.63 9.60 -58.95
N GLY A 34 1.92 8.48 -59.41
CA GLY A 34 2.48 7.56 -60.37
C GLY A 34 1.75 6.23 -60.54
N SER A 35 0.72 6.21 -61.39
CA SER A 35 0.29 5.12 -62.34
C SER A 35 0.36 3.63 -62.01
N THR A 36 -0.80 3.05 -61.81
CA THR A 36 -1.56 1.91 -62.39
C THR A 36 -0.89 0.58 -62.84
N PRO A 37 -1.69 -0.52 -63.02
CA PRO A 37 -1.70 -1.80 -62.30
C PRO A 37 -1.39 -2.98 -63.29
N PRO A 38 -1.81 -4.24 -63.12
CA PRO A 38 -2.21 -5.09 -62.01
C PRO A 38 -1.44 -6.44 -61.99
N ALA A 39 -1.45 -7.12 -60.88
CA ALA A 39 -1.30 -8.57 -60.89
C ALA A 39 -1.94 -9.18 -59.62
N SER A 40 -2.94 -9.98 -59.86
CA SER A 40 -3.56 -10.88 -58.89
C SER A 40 -2.56 -11.89 -58.36
N LEU A 41 -2.42 -11.98 -57.04
CA LEU A 41 -1.83 -13.15 -56.39
C LEU A 41 -2.51 -13.36 -55.03
N THR A 42 -3.24 -14.45 -55.00
CA THR A 42 -3.67 -15.31 -53.92
C THR A 42 -3.29 -14.92 -52.50
N THR A 43 -4.29 -14.66 -51.72
CA THR A 43 -4.24 -14.53 -50.24
C THR A 43 -3.94 -15.90 -49.62
N PRO A 44 -2.89 -16.05 -48.79
CA PRO A 44 -2.94 -16.99 -47.68
C PRO A 44 -3.60 -16.30 -46.51
N SER A 45 -4.77 -16.79 -46.13
CA SER A 45 -5.45 -16.48 -44.87
C SER A 45 -4.53 -16.86 -43.71
N SER A 46 -3.71 -15.93 -43.26
CA SER A 46 -3.04 -16.06 -41.98
C SER A 46 -4.08 -15.79 -40.90
N SER A 47 -4.59 -16.86 -40.31
CA SER A 47 -5.27 -16.80 -39.03
C SER A 47 -4.32 -16.13 -38.04
N VAL A 48 -4.53 -14.85 -37.80
CA VAL A 48 -3.96 -14.17 -36.66
C VAL A 48 -4.60 -14.80 -35.43
N THR A 49 -3.89 -15.77 -34.86
CA THR A 49 -4.14 -16.27 -33.52
C THR A 49 -4.05 -15.03 -32.64
N GLN A 50 -5.21 -14.54 -32.21
CA GLN A 50 -5.36 -13.48 -31.22
C GLN A 50 -4.67 -14.00 -29.98
N ALA A 51 -3.39 -13.63 -29.80
CA ALA A 51 -2.65 -13.86 -28.59
C ALA A 51 -3.49 -13.20 -27.49
N GLY A 52 -4.05 -14.04 -26.60
CA GLY A 52 -4.93 -13.64 -25.54
C GLY A 52 -4.31 -12.46 -24.79
N LEU A 53 -5.04 -11.36 -24.74
CA LEU A 53 -4.86 -10.34 -23.73
C LEU A 53 -4.93 -11.08 -22.39
N SER A 54 -3.76 -11.34 -21.80
CA SER A 54 -3.68 -11.77 -20.40
C SER A 54 -4.40 -10.70 -19.61
N GLN A 55 -5.65 -10.97 -19.26
CA GLN A 55 -6.35 -10.18 -18.26
C GLN A 55 -5.43 -10.20 -17.04
N THR A 56 -4.92 -9.04 -16.67
CA THR A 56 -4.23 -8.85 -15.40
C THR A 56 -5.28 -9.09 -14.33
N GLN A 57 -5.43 -10.36 -13.92
CA GLN A 57 -6.27 -10.70 -12.78
C GLN A 57 -5.67 -9.94 -11.61
N GLY A 58 -6.50 -9.16 -10.94
CA GLY A 58 -6.13 -8.49 -9.69
C GLY A 58 -5.58 -9.50 -8.66
N PRO A 59 -5.05 -9.03 -7.54
CA PRO A 59 -4.50 -9.92 -6.50
C PRO A 59 -5.49 -11.03 -6.16
N GLY A 60 -5.03 -12.28 -6.15
CA GLY A 60 -5.88 -13.42 -5.76
C GLY A 60 -6.46 -13.19 -4.35
N ALA A 61 -7.76 -13.38 -4.21
CA ALA A 61 -8.48 -13.17 -2.94
C ALA A 61 -7.84 -13.99 -1.80
N GLY A 62 -7.56 -13.36 -0.66
CA GLY A 62 -6.90 -14.00 0.49
C GLY A 62 -5.39 -14.19 0.35
N SER A 63 -4.76 -13.66 -0.70
CA SER A 63 -3.30 -13.70 -0.88
C SER A 63 -2.58 -12.58 -0.14
N GLU A 64 -1.25 -12.73 0.02
CA GLU A 64 -0.38 -11.65 0.51
C GLU A 64 -0.56 -10.35 -0.30
N GLN A 65 -0.66 -10.48 -1.62
CA GLN A 65 -0.82 -9.34 -2.50
C GLN A 65 -2.19 -8.65 -2.32
N ASP A 66 -3.25 -9.40 -2.04
CA ASP A 66 -4.57 -8.87 -1.70
C ASP A 66 -4.51 -8.07 -0.38
N LEU A 67 -3.85 -8.63 0.64
CA LEU A 67 -3.63 -7.94 1.91
C LEU A 67 -2.86 -6.63 1.72
N VAL A 68 -1.73 -6.66 1.00
CA VAL A 68 -0.86 -5.49 0.79
C VAL A 68 -1.57 -4.38 0.02
N VAL A 69 -2.25 -4.71 -1.09
CA VAL A 69 -2.81 -3.72 -2.02
C VAL A 69 -4.15 -3.16 -1.55
N ASN A 70 -5.03 -4.01 -1.04
CA ASN A 70 -6.41 -3.63 -0.76
C ASN A 70 -6.66 -3.24 0.71
N ILE A 71 -5.89 -3.81 1.64
CA ILE A 71 -6.12 -3.65 3.08
C ILE A 71 -5.02 -2.80 3.73
N GLY A 72 -3.76 -3.04 3.35
CA GLY A 72 -2.55 -2.54 4.00
C GLY A 72 -2.02 -3.54 5.02
N ASP A 73 -0.78 -3.94 4.83
CA ASP A 73 -0.11 -4.99 5.60
C ASP A 73 0.53 -4.48 6.91
N ARG A 74 0.66 -3.16 7.12
CA ARG A 74 1.50 -2.60 8.18
C ARG A 74 0.83 -1.60 9.09
N ALA A 75 1.17 -1.66 10.38
CA ALA A 75 0.82 -0.68 11.39
C ALA A 75 2.09 0.04 11.87
N PHE A 76 2.04 1.38 12.02
CA PHE A 76 3.19 2.20 12.40
C PHE A 76 3.17 2.57 13.87
N PHE A 77 4.37 2.78 14.43
CA PHE A 77 4.58 3.08 15.85
C PHE A 77 5.37 4.37 16.07
N ALA A 78 5.09 5.04 17.19
CA ALA A 78 5.88 6.16 17.64
C ALA A 78 7.28 5.73 18.13
N THR A 79 8.20 6.68 18.26
CA THR A 79 9.56 6.43 18.75
C THR A 79 9.51 5.79 20.13
N ASN A 80 10.23 4.68 20.31
CA ASN A 80 10.32 3.90 21.56
C ASN A 80 8.97 3.42 22.11
N LYS A 81 7.92 3.39 21.29
CA LYS A 81 6.58 2.92 21.67
C LYS A 81 6.21 1.65 20.96
N TYR A 82 5.38 0.85 21.64
CA TYR A 82 4.69 -0.32 21.12
C TYR A 82 3.16 -0.22 21.31
N ASP A 83 2.67 0.92 21.87
CA ASP A 83 1.25 1.21 21.98
C ASP A 83 0.65 1.47 20.60
N LEU A 84 -0.54 0.96 20.35
CA LEU A 84 -1.27 1.14 19.10
C LEU A 84 -1.98 2.49 19.10
N SER A 85 -1.57 3.36 18.18
CA SER A 85 -2.27 4.63 17.91
C SER A 85 -3.68 4.36 17.35
N PRO A 86 -4.60 5.34 17.38
CA PRO A 86 -5.91 5.20 16.73
C PRO A 86 -5.82 4.81 15.26
N GLN A 87 -4.85 5.37 14.53
CA GLN A 87 -4.61 5.02 13.13
C GLN A 87 -4.12 3.57 12.96
N ALA A 88 -3.18 3.12 13.80
CA ALA A 88 -2.72 1.75 13.79
C ALA A 88 -3.86 0.77 14.08
N ARG A 89 -4.72 1.07 15.05
CA ARG A 89 -5.91 0.27 15.38
C ARG A 89 -6.86 0.17 14.20
N ALA A 90 -7.17 1.28 13.54
CA ALA A 90 -8.06 1.28 12.36
C ALA A 90 -7.50 0.41 11.22
N THR A 91 -6.17 0.38 11.02
CA THR A 91 -5.54 -0.53 10.06
C THR A 91 -5.70 -1.99 10.49
N ILE A 92 -5.40 -2.31 11.75
CA ILE A 92 -5.50 -3.68 12.27
C ILE A 92 -6.97 -4.17 12.28
N GLU A 93 -7.95 -3.29 12.48
CA GLU A 93 -9.38 -3.64 12.37
C GLU A 93 -9.74 -4.08 10.94
N LYS A 94 -9.24 -3.41 9.91
CA LYS A 94 -9.40 -3.85 8.51
C LYS A 94 -8.72 -5.19 8.25
N GLN A 95 -7.51 -5.38 8.78
CA GLN A 95 -6.78 -6.65 8.72
C GLN A 95 -7.57 -7.78 9.41
N ALA A 96 -8.17 -7.50 10.57
CA ALA A 96 -9.00 -8.47 11.27
C ALA A 96 -10.27 -8.86 10.48
N GLN A 97 -10.93 -7.90 9.83
CA GLN A 97 -12.07 -8.17 8.95
C GLN A 97 -11.65 -9.07 7.78
N TRP A 98 -10.52 -8.77 7.15
CA TRP A 98 -9.95 -9.58 6.08
C TRP A 98 -9.61 -10.99 6.55
N LEU A 99 -8.96 -11.15 7.72
CA LEU A 99 -8.66 -12.46 8.30
C LEU A 99 -9.91 -13.27 8.66
N LYS A 100 -11.02 -12.62 9.00
CA LYS A 100 -12.33 -13.28 9.23
C LYS A 100 -12.96 -13.75 7.92
N GLN A 101 -12.77 -13.00 6.84
CA GLN A 101 -13.24 -13.37 5.50
C GLN A 101 -12.47 -14.58 4.94
N TYR A 102 -11.19 -14.72 5.33
CA TYR A 102 -10.31 -15.81 4.89
C TYR A 102 -9.85 -16.68 6.08
N PRO A 103 -10.70 -17.56 6.62
CA PRO A 103 -10.44 -18.29 7.87
C PRO A 103 -9.26 -19.27 7.79
N ASN A 104 -8.88 -19.71 6.61
CA ASN A 104 -7.76 -20.63 6.39
C ASN A 104 -6.39 -19.94 6.30
N VAL A 105 -6.36 -18.62 6.24
CA VAL A 105 -5.12 -17.86 6.15
C VAL A 105 -4.47 -17.76 7.52
N ASN A 106 -3.21 -18.16 7.61
CA ASN A 106 -2.32 -17.95 8.75
C ASN A 106 -1.35 -16.81 8.46
N VAL A 107 -0.97 -16.06 9.47
CA VAL A 107 -0.07 -14.91 9.31
C VAL A 107 1.06 -14.90 10.34
N VAL A 108 2.20 -14.38 9.93
CA VAL A 108 3.30 -13.97 10.83
C VAL A 108 3.25 -12.46 10.99
N ILE A 109 3.22 -12.00 12.22
CA ILE A 109 3.32 -10.59 12.58
C ILE A 109 4.78 -10.27 12.85
N GLN A 110 5.37 -9.45 11.99
CA GLN A 110 6.78 -9.12 12.03
C GLN A 110 6.97 -7.73 12.65
N GLY A 111 7.76 -7.65 13.73
CA GLY A 111 8.04 -6.39 14.43
C GLY A 111 9.39 -5.78 14.01
N TYR A 112 9.38 -4.49 13.71
CA TYR A 112 10.54 -3.74 13.20
C TYR A 112 10.77 -2.45 13.98
N CYS A 113 12.02 -1.99 13.99
CA CYS A 113 12.46 -0.75 14.60
C CYS A 113 13.24 0.12 13.63
N ASP A 114 13.45 1.38 14.01
CA ASP A 114 14.44 2.24 13.36
C ASP A 114 15.87 1.87 13.82
N GLU A 115 16.88 2.43 13.17
CA GLU A 115 18.29 2.05 13.37
C GLU A 115 18.89 2.45 14.74
N ARG A 116 18.22 3.34 15.49
CA ARG A 116 18.74 3.92 16.74
C ARG A 116 18.66 2.93 17.90
N GLY A 117 19.70 2.92 18.75
CA GLY A 117 19.81 2.03 19.89
C GLY A 117 20.54 0.71 19.59
N THR A 118 20.70 -0.13 20.63
CA THR A 118 21.38 -1.41 20.50
C THR A 118 20.52 -2.43 19.77
N GLU A 119 21.15 -3.50 19.29
CA GLU A 119 20.45 -4.60 18.60
C GLU A 119 19.46 -5.31 19.54
N GLU A 120 19.93 -5.66 20.74
CA GLU A 120 19.14 -6.36 21.75
C GLU A 120 17.91 -5.54 22.16
N TYR A 121 18.08 -4.23 22.37
CA TYR A 121 16.96 -3.34 22.68
C TYR A 121 15.93 -3.33 21.56
N ASN A 122 16.36 -3.19 20.31
CA ASN A 122 15.49 -3.15 19.15
C ASN A 122 14.81 -4.49 18.87
N LEU A 123 15.52 -5.62 19.11
CA LEU A 123 14.91 -6.94 19.01
C LEU A 123 13.77 -7.09 20.03
N ALA A 124 14.00 -6.71 21.29
CA ALA A 124 12.96 -6.74 22.31
C ALA A 124 11.80 -5.76 22.02
N LEU A 125 12.08 -4.56 21.48
CA LEU A 125 11.06 -3.58 21.12
C LEU A 125 10.23 -4.05 19.92
N GLY A 126 10.88 -4.66 18.92
CA GLY A 126 10.20 -5.25 17.77
C GLY A 126 9.24 -6.36 18.19
N GLU A 127 9.67 -7.24 19.12
CA GLU A 127 8.80 -8.28 19.68
C GLU A 127 7.58 -7.67 20.40
N LYS A 128 7.76 -6.66 21.25
CA LYS A 128 6.64 -5.97 21.90
C LYS A 128 5.64 -5.39 20.90
N ARG A 129 6.10 -4.86 19.76
CA ARG A 129 5.26 -4.36 18.68
C ARG A 129 4.46 -5.46 18.00
N ALA A 130 5.13 -6.57 17.65
CA ALA A 130 4.46 -7.73 17.07
C ALA A 130 3.40 -8.30 18.01
N VAL A 131 3.73 -8.46 19.29
CA VAL A 131 2.79 -8.93 20.33
C VAL A 131 1.62 -7.96 20.52
N ALA A 132 1.84 -6.63 20.48
CA ALA A 132 0.76 -5.66 20.57
C ALA A 132 -0.26 -5.80 19.43
N VAL A 133 0.22 -5.97 18.19
CA VAL A 133 -0.65 -6.24 17.03
C VAL A 133 -1.39 -7.56 17.20
N ARG A 134 -0.68 -8.64 17.55
CA ARG A 134 -1.28 -9.97 17.80
C ARG A 134 -2.39 -9.90 18.84
N ASN A 135 -2.12 -9.31 19.98
CA ASN A 135 -3.10 -9.21 21.08
C ASN A 135 -4.34 -8.43 20.67
N TYR A 136 -4.18 -7.38 19.86
CA TYR A 136 -5.32 -6.63 19.33
C TYR A 136 -6.14 -7.44 18.33
N LEU A 137 -5.49 -8.19 17.41
CA LEU A 137 -6.17 -9.12 16.50
C LEU A 137 -6.96 -10.20 17.28
N VAL A 138 -6.38 -10.76 18.35
CA VAL A 138 -7.07 -11.72 19.24
C VAL A 138 -8.27 -11.07 19.91
N ALA A 139 -8.15 -9.85 20.42
CA ALA A 139 -9.26 -9.10 21.00
C ALA A 139 -10.38 -8.81 19.99
N LEU A 140 -10.03 -8.70 18.70
CA LEU A 140 -10.98 -8.59 17.60
C LEU A 140 -11.57 -9.93 17.16
N GLY A 141 -11.20 -11.04 17.80
CA GLY A 141 -11.78 -12.38 17.57
C GLY A 141 -11.05 -13.22 16.53
N ILE A 142 -9.78 -12.96 16.24
CA ILE A 142 -8.94 -13.85 15.43
C ILE A 142 -8.34 -14.94 16.33
N ASP A 143 -8.37 -16.19 15.86
CA ASP A 143 -7.81 -17.33 16.59
C ASP A 143 -6.29 -17.15 16.80
N PRO A 144 -5.80 -17.24 18.05
CA PRO A 144 -4.38 -17.12 18.36
C PRO A 144 -3.47 -18.12 17.63
N SER A 145 -4.00 -19.30 17.29
CA SER A 145 -3.24 -20.34 16.57
C SER A 145 -2.85 -19.94 15.15
N ARG A 146 -3.58 -18.97 14.56
CA ARG A 146 -3.33 -18.42 13.24
C ARG A 146 -2.29 -17.28 13.23
N LEU A 147 -1.84 -16.83 14.40
CA LEU A 147 -1.07 -15.62 14.59
C LEU A 147 0.28 -15.96 15.23
N GLN A 148 1.34 -15.93 14.44
CA GLN A 148 2.71 -16.05 14.93
C GLN A 148 3.36 -14.67 15.04
N THR A 149 4.33 -14.50 15.93
CA THR A 149 5.13 -13.27 16.05
C THR A 149 6.60 -13.55 15.80
N ILE A 150 7.30 -12.59 15.20
CA ILE A 150 8.73 -12.57 15.06
C ILE A 150 9.25 -11.13 15.10
N SER A 151 10.38 -10.91 15.73
CA SER A 151 11.05 -9.61 15.71
C SER A 151 12.27 -9.66 14.79
N TYR A 152 12.42 -8.65 13.97
CA TYR A 152 13.64 -8.36 13.22
C TYR A 152 14.40 -7.16 13.79
N GLY A 153 13.90 -6.54 14.86
CA GLY A 153 14.54 -5.38 15.43
C GLY A 153 14.81 -4.29 14.37
N LYS A 154 16.07 -3.87 14.24
CA LYS A 154 16.53 -2.89 13.27
C LYS A 154 17.17 -3.49 12.01
N GLU A 155 17.29 -4.82 11.93
CA GLU A 155 18.10 -5.51 10.91
C GLU A 155 17.49 -5.48 9.48
N ARG A 156 16.19 -5.21 9.36
CA ARG A 156 15.50 -5.19 8.06
C ARG A 156 14.74 -3.87 7.84
N PRO A 157 15.44 -2.76 7.57
CA PRO A 157 14.80 -1.49 7.31
C PRO A 157 13.98 -1.54 6.00
N ALA A 158 12.79 -0.93 6.01
CA ALA A 158 11.99 -0.74 4.81
C ALA A 158 12.52 0.42 3.97
N VAL A 159 13.06 1.43 4.64
CA VAL A 159 13.65 2.62 4.00
C VAL A 159 15.02 2.86 4.60
N LEU A 160 16.02 2.96 3.74
CA LEU A 160 17.37 3.33 4.14
C LEU A 160 17.45 4.84 4.37
N GLY A 161 18.25 5.25 5.35
CA GLY A 161 18.53 6.65 5.65
C GLY A 161 18.36 6.99 7.12
N SER A 162 19.22 7.89 7.59
CA SER A 162 19.31 8.37 8.99
C SER A 162 18.56 9.70 9.13
N ASN A 163 17.25 9.67 8.89
CA ASN A 163 16.39 10.84 9.00
C ASN A 163 15.00 10.49 9.59
N PRO A 164 14.24 11.47 10.11
CA PRO A 164 12.96 11.23 10.76
C PRO A 164 11.93 10.51 9.88
N GLN A 165 11.94 10.76 8.56
CA GLN A 165 11.02 10.15 7.60
C GLN A 165 11.32 8.65 7.45
N ALA A 166 12.57 8.27 7.22
CA ALA A 166 13.01 6.87 7.13
C ALA A 166 12.73 6.14 8.45
N TRP A 167 13.06 6.74 9.60
CA TRP A 167 12.79 6.15 10.90
C TRP A 167 11.30 5.88 11.13
N ALA A 168 10.42 6.81 10.71
CA ALA A 168 8.98 6.63 10.85
C ALA A 168 8.47 5.41 10.05
N GLN A 169 8.99 5.19 8.85
CA GLN A 169 8.64 4.03 8.01
C GLN A 169 9.20 2.72 8.55
N ASN A 170 10.34 2.77 9.25
CA ASN A 170 10.98 1.58 9.82
C ASN A 170 10.30 1.11 11.11
N ARG A 171 9.69 2.01 11.90
CA ARG A 171 8.95 1.66 13.11
C ARG A 171 7.57 1.07 12.78
N ARG A 172 7.52 -0.21 12.44
CA ARG A 172 6.31 -0.85 11.95
C ARG A 172 6.11 -2.27 12.49
N GLY A 173 4.88 -2.72 12.49
CA GLY A 173 4.49 -4.13 12.57
C GLY A 173 3.86 -4.53 11.23
N VAL A 174 4.24 -5.64 10.65
CA VAL A 174 3.80 -6.10 9.32
C VAL A 174 3.13 -7.46 9.45
N LEU A 175 1.95 -7.63 8.86
CA LEU A 175 1.32 -8.92 8.66
C LEU A 175 1.83 -9.52 7.35
N VAL A 176 2.26 -10.78 7.42
CA VAL A 176 2.72 -11.56 6.26
C VAL A 176 1.97 -12.88 6.23
N VAL A 177 1.38 -13.22 5.12
CA VAL A 177 0.67 -14.49 4.89
C VAL A 177 1.68 -15.63 4.82
N GLN A 178 1.33 -16.79 5.43
CA GLN A 178 2.14 -18.02 5.41
C GLN A 178 1.73 -18.96 4.28
#